data_3b01cda564663e3d5ca7aded9ab25114
#
_entry.id   3b01cda564663e3d5ca7aded9ab25114
#
_cell.length_a   1.000
_cell.length_b   1.000
_cell.length_c   1.000
_cell.angle_alpha   90.00
_cell.angle_beta   90.00
_cell.angle_gamma   90.00
#
_symmetry.space_group_name_H-M   'P 1'
#
loop_
_entity.id
_entity.type
_entity.pdbx_description
1 polymer ?
#
loop_
_entity_poly.entity_id
_entity_poly.type
_entity_poly.pdbx_seq_one_letter_code
_entity_poly.pdbx_strand_id
1 'polypeptide(L)'
;MANAKLDVRVYIVDEPKAKTLAFASIAVNDIIAVRGVRVVDGDNGKFVSMPQSQDKNTGRYHDVAAPATDELRKEINKAVLDEYNRISSLAPDKRGYDKPDINASNGINADNIKLDIQVFPIKEPQGSTKAFAKITVDDLITIHGVRVVGGEKGNFVTMPQSKDEKDGKPEYFDQAFPINGDLRKKISKDVLDKFESGDKSKDKSLADGLKKGAEKAAGQTPAQRESAPKSRAGAEAIG
;
A
#
# COMPACT_ATOMS: atom_id res chain seq x y z
N MET A 1 26.68 1.68 -0.16
CA MET A 1 25.61 1.93 0.82
C MET A 1 25.41 0.65 1.61
N ALA A 2 25.12 0.70 2.91
CA ALA A 2 24.85 -0.53 3.67
C ALA A 2 23.56 -1.15 3.12
N ASN A 3 23.58 -2.48 2.85
CA ASN A 3 22.40 -3.22 2.44
C ASN A 3 21.34 -3.12 3.53
N ALA A 4 20.08 -2.91 3.16
CA ALA A 4 18.99 -2.90 4.11
C ALA A 4 18.82 -4.31 4.73
N LYS A 5 18.59 -4.37 6.04
CA LYS A 5 18.17 -5.61 6.69
C LYS A 5 16.74 -5.91 6.27
N LEU A 6 16.53 -7.04 5.61
CA LEU A 6 15.22 -7.50 5.17
C LEU A 6 14.83 -8.78 5.92
N ASP A 7 13.72 -8.77 6.63
CA ASP A 7 13.03 -9.97 7.12
C ASP A 7 11.83 -10.20 6.22
N VAL A 8 11.83 -11.32 5.48
CA VAL A 8 10.81 -11.65 4.48
C VAL A 8 10.12 -12.93 4.88
N ARG A 9 8.79 -12.93 4.81
CA ARG A 9 7.95 -14.10 5.06
C ARG A 9 6.98 -14.28 3.93
N VAL A 10 6.93 -15.50 3.38
CA VAL A 10 6.13 -15.84 2.20
C VAL A 10 5.09 -16.89 2.57
N TYR A 11 3.87 -16.66 2.14
CA TYR A 11 2.70 -17.53 2.30
C TYR A 11 2.23 -18.00 0.92
N ILE A 12 2.45 -19.27 0.63
CA ILE A 12 2.08 -19.88 -0.66
C ILE A 12 0.56 -19.96 -0.77
N VAL A 13 0.03 -19.65 -1.94
CA VAL A 13 -1.37 -19.90 -2.30
C VAL A 13 -1.45 -21.30 -2.94
N ASP A 14 -1.97 -22.27 -2.20
CA ASP A 14 -1.97 -23.68 -2.65
C ASP A 14 -2.87 -23.91 -3.87
N GLU A 15 -3.97 -23.16 -4.01
CA GLU A 15 -4.86 -23.18 -5.16
C GLU A 15 -5.04 -21.77 -5.74
N PRO A 16 -4.10 -21.28 -6.56
CA PRO A 16 -4.18 -19.94 -7.10
C PRO A 16 -5.31 -19.81 -8.12
N LYS A 17 -6.37 -19.07 -7.75
CA LYS A 17 -7.50 -18.75 -8.69
C LYS A 17 -7.13 -17.67 -9.70
N ALA A 18 -5.96 -17.07 -9.58
CA ALA A 18 -5.42 -16.00 -10.42
C ALA A 18 -3.90 -16.12 -10.51
N LYS A 19 -3.23 -15.18 -11.16
CA LYS A 19 -1.76 -15.15 -11.31
C LYS A 19 -0.98 -14.94 -9.98
N THR A 20 -1.63 -14.77 -8.83
CA THR A 20 -0.95 -14.62 -7.53
C THR A 20 -0.56 -15.98 -6.96
N LEU A 21 0.72 -16.23 -6.86
CA LEU A 21 1.30 -17.49 -6.36
C LEU A 21 1.53 -17.49 -4.85
N ALA A 22 1.81 -16.31 -4.28
CA ALA A 22 2.04 -16.16 -2.86
C ALA A 22 1.79 -14.73 -2.40
N PHE A 23 1.49 -14.59 -1.10
CA PHE A 23 1.56 -13.32 -0.40
C PHE A 23 2.83 -13.26 0.43
N ALA A 24 3.35 -12.04 0.64
CA ALA A 24 4.51 -11.83 1.49
C ALA A 24 4.32 -10.65 2.44
N SER A 25 5.02 -10.73 3.56
CA SER A 25 5.23 -9.62 4.49
C SER A 25 6.72 -9.34 4.57
N ILE A 26 7.09 -8.08 4.62
CA ILE A 26 8.48 -7.62 4.62
C ILE A 26 8.66 -6.68 5.80
N ALA A 27 9.70 -6.87 6.61
CA ALA A 27 10.20 -5.87 7.54
C ALA A 27 11.52 -5.31 7.01
N VAL A 28 11.61 -3.97 6.95
CA VAL A 28 12.80 -3.25 6.48
C VAL A 28 13.47 -2.59 7.66
N ASN A 29 14.72 -2.95 7.94
CA ASN A 29 15.56 -2.48 9.05
C ASN A 29 14.88 -2.59 10.44
N ASP A 30 13.93 -3.50 10.61
CA ASP A 30 13.05 -3.60 11.79
C ASP A 30 12.28 -2.30 12.10
N ILE A 31 12.18 -1.38 11.14
CA ILE A 31 11.55 -0.06 11.28
C ILE A 31 10.12 -0.09 10.74
N ILE A 32 9.95 -0.53 9.50
CA ILE A 32 8.66 -0.55 8.79
C ILE A 32 8.32 -1.98 8.35
N ALA A 33 7.10 -2.39 8.63
CA ALA A 33 6.52 -3.60 8.06
C ALA A 33 5.59 -3.25 6.90
N VAL A 34 5.68 -4.04 5.83
CA VAL A 34 4.79 -3.97 4.65
C VAL A 34 4.15 -5.34 4.45
N ARG A 35 2.82 -5.39 4.40
CA ARG A 35 2.00 -6.58 4.19
C ARG A 35 1.29 -6.52 2.84
N GLY A 36 0.86 -7.67 2.34
CA GLY A 36 0.12 -7.75 1.09
C GLY A 36 0.99 -7.59 -0.15
N VAL A 37 2.30 -7.77 -0.01
CA VAL A 37 3.21 -7.96 -1.13
C VAL A 37 2.85 -9.28 -1.81
N ARG A 38 2.91 -9.34 -3.14
CA ARG A 38 2.50 -10.53 -3.90
C ARG A 38 3.63 -11.03 -4.78
N VAL A 39 3.77 -12.35 -4.86
CA VAL A 39 4.50 -13.02 -5.94
C VAL A 39 3.49 -13.36 -7.02
N VAL A 40 3.71 -12.86 -8.21
CA VAL A 40 2.77 -12.98 -9.34
C VAL A 40 3.44 -13.72 -10.50
N ASP A 41 2.69 -14.63 -11.13
CA ASP A 41 3.10 -15.33 -12.34
C ASP A 41 2.82 -14.44 -13.56
N GLY A 42 3.86 -13.83 -14.10
CA GLY A 42 3.76 -12.95 -15.26
C GLY A 42 4.18 -13.66 -16.54
N ASP A 43 3.88 -13.05 -17.67
CA ASP A 43 4.18 -13.61 -19.01
C ASP A 43 5.69 -13.74 -19.26
N ASN A 44 6.51 -12.92 -18.57
CA ASN A 44 7.97 -12.97 -18.62
C ASN A 44 8.63 -13.61 -17.37
N GLY A 45 7.85 -14.37 -16.60
CA GLY A 45 8.28 -15.00 -15.36
C GLY A 45 7.72 -14.35 -14.10
N LYS A 46 8.11 -14.88 -12.94
CA LYS A 46 7.60 -14.41 -11.65
C LYS A 46 8.15 -13.03 -11.31
N PHE A 47 7.28 -12.18 -10.75
CA PHE A 47 7.67 -10.87 -10.28
C PHE A 47 7.00 -10.53 -8.95
N VAL A 48 7.54 -9.53 -8.24
CA VAL A 48 7.01 -9.03 -6.98
C VAL A 48 6.19 -7.77 -7.21
N SER A 49 4.96 -7.77 -6.70
CA SER A 49 4.07 -6.61 -6.70
C SER A 49 3.89 -6.09 -5.28
N MET A 50 4.19 -4.83 -5.06
CA MET A 50 3.91 -4.15 -3.79
C MET A 50 2.39 -4.05 -3.56
N PRO A 51 1.93 -3.86 -2.29
CA PRO A 51 0.51 -3.67 -2.03
C PRO A 51 0.00 -2.42 -2.74
N GLN A 52 -1.14 -2.55 -3.42
CA GLN A 52 -1.72 -1.50 -4.25
C GLN A 52 -3.12 -1.15 -3.78
N SER A 53 -3.47 0.11 -3.92
CA SER A 53 -4.82 0.63 -3.77
C SER A 53 -5.34 1.17 -5.09
N GLN A 54 -6.61 0.92 -5.38
CA GLN A 54 -7.27 1.49 -6.55
C GLN A 54 -7.92 2.82 -6.18
N ASP A 55 -7.60 3.86 -6.91
CA ASP A 55 -8.32 5.13 -6.86
C ASP A 55 -9.72 4.93 -7.46
N LYS A 56 -10.75 5.12 -6.65
CA LYS A 56 -12.15 4.91 -7.04
C LYS A 56 -12.63 5.85 -8.13
N ASN A 57 -12.02 7.03 -8.27
CA ASN A 57 -12.44 8.03 -9.24
C ASN A 57 -11.78 7.81 -10.60
N THR A 58 -10.51 7.41 -10.60
CA THR A 58 -9.73 7.24 -11.83
C THR A 58 -9.60 5.77 -12.28
N GLY A 59 -9.89 4.82 -11.38
CA GLY A 59 -9.68 3.39 -11.59
C GLY A 59 -8.20 2.97 -11.62
N ARG A 60 -7.26 3.91 -11.42
CA ARG A 60 -5.82 3.64 -11.46
C ARG A 60 -5.34 3.00 -10.17
N TYR A 61 -4.39 2.09 -10.31
CA TYR A 61 -3.69 1.49 -9.17
C TYR A 61 -2.42 2.27 -8.85
N HIS A 62 -2.13 2.42 -7.57
CA HIS A 62 -0.89 2.99 -7.06
C HIS A 62 -0.43 2.21 -5.83
N ASP A 63 0.88 2.14 -5.66
CA ASP A 63 1.48 1.44 -4.54
C ASP A 63 1.08 2.12 -3.22
N VAL A 64 0.65 1.34 -2.26
CA VAL A 64 0.37 1.78 -0.88
C VAL A 64 1.68 1.99 -0.12
N ALA A 65 2.66 1.14 -0.41
CA ALA A 65 4.01 1.28 0.10
C ALA A 65 4.99 0.98 -1.03
N ALA A 66 6.01 1.81 -1.19
CA ALA A 66 7.01 1.65 -2.23
C ALA A 66 8.41 1.83 -1.65
N PRO A 67 9.41 1.04 -2.09
CA PRO A 67 10.81 1.32 -1.81
C PRO A 67 11.17 2.71 -2.33
N ALA A 68 11.93 3.49 -1.54
CA ALA A 68 12.29 4.85 -1.89
C ALA A 68 13.37 4.91 -2.98
N THR A 69 14.10 3.82 -3.21
CA THR A 69 15.14 3.71 -4.24
C THR A 69 14.94 2.46 -5.10
N ASP A 70 15.46 2.51 -6.33
CA ASP A 70 15.44 1.35 -7.25
C ASP A 70 16.35 0.21 -6.76
N GLU A 71 17.43 0.54 -6.06
CA GLU A 71 18.33 -0.43 -5.44
C GLU A 71 17.60 -1.25 -4.38
N LEU A 72 16.92 -0.58 -3.44
CA LEU A 72 16.13 -1.25 -2.41
C LEU A 72 14.97 -2.06 -3.03
N ARG A 73 14.36 -1.57 -4.11
CA ARG A 73 13.34 -2.33 -4.85
C ARG A 73 13.90 -3.63 -5.40
N LYS A 74 15.11 -3.61 -5.98
CA LYS A 74 15.78 -4.82 -6.49
C LYS A 74 16.13 -5.79 -5.36
N GLU A 75 16.63 -5.28 -4.23
CA GLU A 75 16.95 -6.09 -3.05
C GLU A 75 15.70 -6.77 -2.49
N ILE A 76 14.60 -6.04 -2.33
CA ILE A 76 13.30 -6.58 -1.89
C ILE A 76 12.79 -7.65 -2.87
N ASN A 77 12.80 -7.36 -4.17
CA ASN A 77 12.32 -8.30 -5.19
C ASN A 77 13.13 -9.62 -5.13
N LYS A 78 14.46 -9.49 -5.04
CA LYS A 78 15.33 -10.66 -4.91
C LYS A 78 15.02 -11.45 -3.64
N ALA A 79 14.97 -10.79 -2.48
CA ALA A 79 14.74 -11.44 -1.20
C ALA A 79 13.38 -12.17 -1.15
N VAL A 80 12.31 -11.55 -1.70
CA VAL A 80 10.97 -12.16 -1.76
C VAL A 80 10.95 -13.36 -2.70
N LEU A 81 11.59 -13.29 -3.87
CA LEU A 81 11.63 -14.40 -4.81
C LEU A 81 12.51 -15.56 -4.29
N ASP A 82 13.63 -15.26 -3.65
CA ASP A 82 14.48 -16.26 -3.02
C ASP A 82 13.73 -17.02 -1.93
N GLU A 83 13.01 -16.28 -1.06
CA GLU A 83 12.22 -16.89 0.00
C GLU A 83 11.00 -17.66 -0.56
N TYR A 84 10.36 -17.15 -1.61
CA TYR A 84 9.31 -17.89 -2.31
C TYR A 84 9.82 -19.22 -2.84
N ASN A 85 10.97 -19.23 -3.51
CA ASN A 85 11.58 -20.45 -4.05
C ASN A 85 11.93 -21.43 -2.93
N ARG A 86 12.48 -20.95 -1.81
CA ARG A 86 12.80 -21.75 -0.64
C ARG A 86 11.55 -22.42 -0.05
N ILE A 87 10.48 -21.63 0.23
CA ILE A 87 9.24 -22.14 0.84
C ILE A 87 8.49 -23.05 -0.13
N SER A 88 8.43 -22.72 -1.43
CA SER A 88 7.73 -23.55 -2.43
C SER A 88 8.36 -24.91 -2.63
N SER A 89 9.66 -25.06 -2.35
CA SER A 89 10.37 -26.35 -2.40
C SER A 89 10.07 -27.26 -1.21
N LEU A 90 9.49 -26.72 -0.13
CA LEU A 90 9.12 -27.51 1.05
C LEU A 90 7.77 -28.20 0.86
N ALA A 91 7.65 -29.39 1.47
CA ALA A 91 6.35 -30.06 1.56
C ALA A 91 5.35 -29.19 2.34
N PRO A 92 4.03 -29.20 2.02
CA PRO A 92 3.04 -28.30 2.61
C PRO A 92 3.02 -28.31 4.15
N ASP A 93 3.20 -29.47 4.76
CA ASP A 93 3.26 -29.67 6.22
C ASP A 93 4.50 -29.05 6.90
N LYS A 94 5.54 -28.75 6.11
CA LYS A 94 6.81 -28.14 6.55
C LYS A 94 6.89 -26.63 6.28
N ARG A 95 5.85 -26.04 5.68
CA ARG A 95 5.75 -24.59 5.44
C ARG A 95 5.31 -23.90 6.72
N GLY A 96 6.25 -23.73 7.69
CA GLY A 96 5.98 -23.00 8.93
C GLY A 96 5.75 -21.53 8.66
N TYR A 97 4.68 -20.99 9.25
CA TYR A 97 4.35 -19.55 9.18
C TYR A 97 4.52 -18.95 10.58
N ASP A 98 5.75 -18.62 10.94
CA ASP A 98 5.97 -17.86 12.17
C ASP A 98 5.40 -16.45 11.99
N LYS A 99 4.40 -16.11 12.80
CA LYS A 99 3.91 -14.73 12.84
C LYS A 99 5.02 -13.83 13.36
N PRO A 100 5.35 -12.71 12.66
CA PRO A 100 6.28 -11.75 13.21
C PRO A 100 5.78 -11.25 14.55
N ASP A 101 6.60 -11.21 15.55
CA ASP A 101 6.34 -10.40 16.72
C ASP A 101 6.56 -8.92 16.34
N ILE A 102 5.51 -8.36 15.72
CA ILE A 102 5.48 -6.96 15.28
C ILE A 102 5.38 -5.96 16.45
N ASN A 103 5.35 -6.44 17.68
CA ASN A 103 5.33 -5.63 18.89
C ASN A 103 6.66 -5.67 19.64
N ALA A 104 7.67 -6.38 19.13
CA ALA A 104 8.98 -6.41 19.73
C ALA A 104 9.56 -4.97 19.76
N SER A 105 9.82 -4.51 20.97
CA SER A 105 10.62 -3.30 21.18
C SER A 105 12.06 -3.62 20.76
N ASN A 106 12.43 -3.28 19.55
CA ASN A 106 13.72 -3.65 18.94
C ASN A 106 14.84 -2.67 19.32
N GLY A 107 14.67 -1.89 20.39
CA GLY A 107 15.69 -0.92 20.85
C GLY A 107 15.94 0.23 19.88
N ILE A 108 15.12 0.38 18.84
CA ILE A 108 15.21 1.49 17.89
C ILE A 108 14.73 2.77 18.56
N ASN A 109 15.60 3.79 18.61
CA ASN A 109 15.22 5.11 19.05
C ASN A 109 14.45 5.82 17.92
N ALA A 110 13.15 6.05 18.13
CA ALA A 110 12.27 6.69 17.16
C ALA A 110 12.73 8.12 16.79
N ASP A 111 13.41 8.83 17.70
CA ASP A 111 13.88 10.20 17.45
C ASP A 111 14.99 10.25 16.38
N ASN A 112 15.75 9.18 16.24
CA ASN A 112 16.83 9.08 15.23
C ASN A 112 16.30 8.72 13.84
N ILE A 113 15.03 8.33 13.71
CA ILE A 113 14.44 7.97 12.41
C ILE A 113 14.04 9.23 11.66
N LYS A 114 14.58 9.38 10.46
CA LYS A 114 14.24 10.47 9.54
C LYS A 114 12.83 10.26 8.98
N LEU A 115 12.01 11.32 9.05
CA LEU A 115 10.67 11.34 8.48
C LEU A 115 10.56 12.49 7.46
N ASP A 116 10.24 12.16 6.21
CA ASP A 116 9.75 13.15 5.24
C ASP A 116 8.23 12.98 5.10
N ILE A 117 7.49 13.99 5.57
CA ILE A 117 6.03 13.96 5.66
C ILE A 117 5.45 15.06 4.80
N GLN A 118 4.54 14.68 3.92
CA GLN A 118 3.75 15.57 3.09
C GLN A 118 2.27 15.38 3.41
N VAL A 119 1.55 16.46 3.73
CA VAL A 119 0.12 16.44 4.08
C VAL A 119 -0.69 17.14 3.01
N PHE A 120 -1.80 16.52 2.60
CA PHE A 120 -2.71 16.98 1.55
C PHE A 120 -4.12 17.14 2.15
N PRO A 121 -4.48 18.34 2.68
CA PRO A 121 -5.79 18.59 3.23
C PRO A 121 -6.89 18.50 2.18
N ILE A 122 -8.02 17.88 2.55
CA ILE A 122 -9.24 17.87 1.73
C ILE A 122 -9.98 19.16 1.97
N LYS A 123 -10.24 19.94 0.92
CA LYS A 123 -10.91 21.25 1.01
C LYS A 123 -12.35 21.15 1.55
N GLU A 124 -13.09 20.14 1.09
CA GLU A 124 -14.49 19.89 1.47
C GLU A 124 -14.63 18.40 1.82
N PRO A 125 -14.28 18.01 3.05
CA PRO A 125 -14.31 16.60 3.44
C PRO A 125 -15.76 16.09 3.56
N GLN A 126 -16.13 15.12 2.75
CA GLN A 126 -17.45 14.46 2.77
C GLN A 126 -17.47 13.25 3.71
N GLY A 127 -16.86 13.38 4.89
CA GLY A 127 -16.76 12.33 5.88
C GLY A 127 -15.73 12.64 6.95
N SER A 128 -15.33 11.62 7.70
CA SER A 128 -14.37 11.77 8.80
C SER A 128 -12.93 12.02 8.34
N THR A 129 -12.54 11.65 7.10
CA THR A 129 -11.19 11.90 6.57
C THR A 129 -11.00 13.38 6.26
N LYS A 130 -10.02 14.02 6.91
CA LYS A 130 -9.70 15.46 6.78
C LYS A 130 -8.53 15.74 5.86
N ALA A 131 -7.55 14.81 5.81
CA ALA A 131 -6.39 14.90 4.93
C ALA A 131 -5.85 13.51 4.59
N PHE A 132 -5.11 13.46 3.49
CA PHE A 132 -4.20 12.36 3.20
C PHE A 132 -2.76 12.78 3.51
N ALA A 133 -1.90 11.81 3.80
CA ALA A 133 -0.47 12.05 3.94
C ALA A 133 0.35 10.97 3.21
N LYS A 134 1.53 11.40 2.78
CA LYS A 134 2.59 10.56 2.24
C LYS A 134 3.78 10.70 3.18
N ILE A 135 4.37 9.58 3.56
CA ILE A 135 5.47 9.55 4.54
C ILE A 135 6.59 8.69 3.97
N THR A 136 7.78 9.26 3.83
CA THR A 136 9.00 8.48 3.60
C THR A 136 9.72 8.31 4.92
N VAL A 137 9.96 7.06 5.30
CA VAL A 137 10.59 6.68 6.57
C VAL A 137 12.01 6.26 6.29
N ASP A 138 12.96 6.97 6.90
CA ASP A 138 14.42 6.72 6.87
C ASP A 138 15.00 6.57 5.45
N ASP A 139 14.42 7.29 4.48
CA ASP A 139 14.72 7.17 3.04
C ASP A 139 14.62 5.72 2.49
N LEU A 140 13.90 4.83 3.20
CA LEU A 140 13.76 3.41 2.85
C LEU A 140 12.42 3.13 2.18
N ILE A 141 11.33 3.41 2.88
CA ILE A 141 9.98 3.09 2.41
C ILE A 141 9.11 4.35 2.41
N THR A 142 8.47 4.60 1.28
CA THR A 142 7.43 5.63 1.16
C THR A 142 6.07 4.98 1.33
N ILE A 143 5.30 5.47 2.31
CA ILE A 143 3.93 5.02 2.61
C ILE A 143 2.96 6.06 2.07
N HIS A 144 2.02 5.63 1.24
CA HIS A 144 0.94 6.44 0.69
C HIS A 144 -0.39 6.10 1.36
N GLY A 145 -1.34 7.03 1.30
CA GLY A 145 -2.70 6.78 1.79
C GLY A 145 -2.84 6.77 3.31
N VAL A 146 -1.86 7.31 4.03
CA VAL A 146 -2.01 7.66 5.44
C VAL A 146 -3.10 8.73 5.55
N ARG A 147 -3.98 8.65 6.54
CA ARG A 147 -5.14 9.55 6.67
C ARG A 147 -5.14 10.27 8.01
N VAL A 148 -5.48 11.54 7.98
CA VAL A 148 -5.93 12.29 9.15
C VAL A 148 -7.45 12.17 9.21
N VAL A 149 -7.95 11.64 10.32
CA VAL A 149 -9.37 11.34 10.51
C VAL A 149 -9.87 12.13 11.71
N GLY A 150 -11.01 12.81 11.54
CA GLY A 150 -11.70 13.49 12.63
C GLY A 150 -12.49 12.49 13.48
N GLY A 151 -12.26 12.48 14.78
CA GLY A 151 -12.98 11.68 15.75
C GLY A 151 -13.59 12.54 16.86
N GLU A 152 -14.37 11.93 17.74
CA GLU A 152 -15.03 12.61 18.86
C GLU A 152 -14.03 13.27 19.84
N LYS A 153 -12.84 12.69 19.98
CA LYS A 153 -11.78 13.18 20.89
C LYS A 153 -10.71 14.01 20.17
N GLY A 154 -10.95 14.40 18.92
CA GLY A 154 -10.01 15.14 18.08
C GLY A 154 -9.53 14.34 16.86
N ASN A 155 -8.57 14.92 16.12
CA ASN A 155 -8.00 14.28 14.95
C ASN A 155 -7.02 13.17 15.33
N PHE A 156 -6.99 12.11 14.54
CA PHE A 156 -6.03 11.01 14.69
C PHE A 156 -5.54 10.49 13.34
N VAL A 157 -4.43 9.79 13.34
CA VAL A 157 -3.79 9.27 12.13
C VAL A 157 -4.06 7.79 11.99
N THR A 158 -4.46 7.36 10.78
CA THR A 158 -4.57 5.95 10.41
C THR A 158 -3.60 5.60 9.30
N MET A 159 -2.92 4.46 9.44
CA MET A 159 -2.12 3.89 8.37
C MET A 159 -3.04 3.35 7.24
N PRO A 160 -2.51 3.13 6.02
CA PRO A 160 -3.28 2.51 4.96
C PRO A 160 -3.68 1.10 5.34
N GLN A 161 -4.96 0.80 5.18
CA GLN A 161 -5.56 -0.46 5.61
C GLN A 161 -6.15 -1.24 4.43
N SER A 162 -6.03 -2.55 4.50
CA SER A 162 -6.81 -3.49 3.71
C SER A 162 -7.99 -3.98 4.52
N LYS A 163 -9.08 -4.27 3.82
CA LYS A 163 -10.26 -4.94 4.39
C LYS A 163 -10.21 -6.41 3.98
N ASP A 164 -10.35 -7.28 4.95
CA ASP A 164 -10.57 -8.70 4.74
C ASP A 164 -11.90 -9.10 5.37
N GLU A 165 -12.35 -10.32 5.14
CA GLU A 165 -13.54 -10.87 5.74
C GLU A 165 -13.15 -12.13 6.52
N LYS A 166 -13.41 -12.09 7.83
CA LYS A 166 -13.21 -13.23 8.70
C LYS A 166 -14.51 -13.52 9.43
N ASP A 167 -14.97 -14.76 9.34
CA ASP A 167 -16.21 -15.23 9.97
C ASP A 167 -17.45 -14.35 9.64
N GLY A 168 -17.52 -13.87 8.38
CA GLY A 168 -18.59 -12.99 7.89
C GLY A 168 -18.52 -11.54 8.42
N LYS A 169 -17.43 -11.16 9.08
CA LYS A 169 -17.21 -9.81 9.61
C LYS A 169 -16.02 -9.14 8.93
N PRO A 170 -16.14 -7.83 8.63
CA PRO A 170 -15.00 -7.10 8.10
C PRO A 170 -13.90 -6.96 9.15
N GLU A 171 -12.70 -7.40 8.80
CA GLU A 171 -11.47 -7.19 9.57
C GLU A 171 -10.56 -6.22 8.80
N TYR A 172 -10.02 -5.21 9.49
CA TYR A 172 -9.12 -4.22 8.90
C TYR A 172 -7.72 -4.42 9.46
N PHE A 173 -6.72 -4.43 8.58
CA PHE A 173 -5.33 -4.54 9.00
C PHE A 173 -4.45 -3.57 8.21
N ASP A 174 -3.46 -3.01 8.90
CA ASP A 174 -2.52 -2.08 8.31
C ASP A 174 -1.66 -2.80 7.26
N GLN A 175 -1.57 -2.21 6.06
CA GLN A 175 -0.75 -2.73 4.95
C GLN A 175 0.71 -2.26 5.05
N ALA A 176 0.95 -1.05 5.56
CA ALA A 176 2.27 -0.52 5.82
C ALA A 176 2.25 0.24 7.13
N PHE A 177 3.15 -0.09 8.05
CA PHE A 177 3.12 0.48 9.39
C PHE A 177 4.47 0.39 10.08
N PRO A 178 4.78 1.32 11.01
CA PRO A 178 5.96 1.23 11.86
C PRO A 178 5.84 0.06 12.83
N ILE A 179 6.91 -0.73 12.96
CA ILE A 179 6.97 -1.90 13.85
C ILE A 179 7.02 -1.43 15.32
N ASN A 180 7.71 -0.33 15.59
CA ASN A 180 7.87 0.22 16.92
C ASN A 180 6.72 1.17 17.27
N GLY A 181 6.15 1.02 18.48
CA GLY A 181 5.04 1.85 18.97
C GLY A 181 5.40 3.32 19.17
N ASP A 182 6.65 3.63 19.56
CA ASP A 182 7.07 5.01 19.75
C ASP A 182 7.27 5.71 18.40
N LEU A 183 7.77 5.01 17.39
CA LEU A 183 7.82 5.53 16.02
C LEU A 183 6.40 5.78 15.47
N ARG A 184 5.42 4.91 15.79
CA ARG A 184 4.02 5.15 15.43
C ARG A 184 3.48 6.42 16.10
N LYS A 185 3.78 6.65 17.36
CA LYS A 185 3.39 7.88 18.08
C LYS A 185 4.04 9.12 17.46
N LYS A 186 5.35 9.04 17.17
CA LYS A 186 6.10 10.13 16.53
C LYS A 186 5.50 10.46 15.16
N ILE A 187 5.30 9.49 14.29
CA ILE A 187 4.66 9.68 12.97
C ILE A 187 3.29 10.34 13.13
N SER A 188 2.45 9.84 14.06
CA SER A 188 1.12 10.39 14.29
C SER A 188 1.18 11.83 14.72
N LYS A 189 2.07 12.16 15.66
CA LYS A 189 2.29 13.54 16.13
C LYS A 189 2.74 14.44 15.00
N ASP A 190 3.80 14.06 14.27
CA ASP A 190 4.42 14.89 13.23
C ASP A 190 3.43 15.13 12.05
N VAL A 191 2.57 14.15 11.71
CA VAL A 191 1.50 14.31 10.70
C VAL A 191 0.44 15.30 11.19
N LEU A 192 -0.01 15.19 12.45
CA LEU A 192 -1.01 16.10 13.01
C LEU A 192 -0.46 17.52 13.14
N ASP A 193 0.76 17.70 13.61
CA ASP A 193 1.43 19.01 13.72
C ASP A 193 1.50 19.70 12.34
N LYS A 194 1.86 18.95 11.28
CA LYS A 194 1.87 19.49 9.91
C LYS A 194 0.48 19.79 9.38
N PHE A 195 -0.50 18.98 9.70
CA PHE A 195 -1.90 19.22 9.31
C PHE A 195 -2.45 20.49 9.97
N GLU A 196 -2.20 20.68 11.26
CA GLU A 196 -2.69 21.81 12.06
C GLU A 196 -1.95 23.12 11.73
N SER A 197 -0.65 23.06 11.45
CA SER A 197 0.12 24.24 11.02
C SER A 197 -0.28 24.75 9.63
N GLY A 198 -1.09 23.97 8.89
CA GLY A 198 -1.49 24.33 7.52
C GLY A 198 -0.34 24.31 6.52
N ASP A 199 0.77 23.64 6.84
CA ASP A 199 1.91 23.46 5.96
C ASP A 199 1.52 22.54 4.80
N LYS A 200 1.05 23.17 3.72
CA LYS A 200 0.62 22.49 2.49
C LYS A 200 1.86 22.11 1.71
N SER A 201 2.10 20.83 1.54
CA SER A 201 3.15 20.38 0.63
C SER A 201 2.87 20.91 -0.78
N LYS A 202 3.90 21.46 -1.42
CA LYS A 202 3.82 22.08 -2.76
C LYS A 202 3.79 21.02 -3.89
N ASP A 203 3.62 19.75 -3.57
CA ASP A 203 3.64 18.69 -4.58
C ASP A 203 2.33 18.70 -5.38
N LYS A 204 2.40 19.28 -6.58
CA LYS A 204 1.27 19.47 -7.51
C LYS A 204 0.76 18.15 -8.12
N SER A 205 1.52 17.06 -8.06
CA SER A 205 1.24 15.87 -8.87
C SER A 205 -0.04 15.11 -8.47
N LEU A 206 -0.37 15.08 -7.17
CA LEU A 206 -1.61 14.47 -6.68
C LEU A 206 -2.82 15.43 -6.78
N ALA A 207 -2.60 16.73 -6.54
CA ALA A 207 -3.65 17.74 -6.65
C ALA A 207 -4.09 17.96 -8.11
N ASP A 208 -3.17 17.88 -9.08
CA ASP A 208 -3.49 18.00 -10.51
C ASP A 208 -4.18 16.73 -11.07
N GLY A 209 -3.90 15.57 -10.53
CA GLY A 209 -4.63 14.33 -10.85
C GLY A 209 -6.10 14.41 -10.45
N LEU A 210 -6.39 14.96 -9.27
CA LEU A 210 -7.75 15.16 -8.76
C LEU A 210 -8.50 16.27 -9.51
N LYS A 211 -7.82 17.39 -9.87
CA LYS A 211 -8.44 18.49 -10.65
C LYS A 211 -8.77 18.09 -12.08
N LYS A 212 -7.85 17.40 -12.78
CA LYS A 212 -8.12 16.93 -14.17
C LYS A 212 -9.23 15.89 -14.24
N GLY A 213 -9.43 15.09 -13.18
CA GLY A 213 -10.56 14.17 -13.07
C GLY A 213 -11.90 14.89 -12.94
N ALA A 214 -11.96 15.96 -12.14
CA ALA A 214 -13.18 16.76 -11.91
C ALA A 214 -13.56 17.60 -13.14
N GLU A 215 -12.60 18.22 -13.84
CA GLU A 215 -12.84 19.00 -15.06
C GLU A 215 -13.30 18.13 -16.23
N LYS A 216 -12.78 16.91 -16.35
CA LYS A 216 -13.20 15.97 -17.40
C LYS A 216 -14.60 15.40 -17.17
N ALA A 217 -15.04 15.32 -15.90
CA ALA A 217 -16.39 14.89 -15.54
C ALA A 217 -17.44 16.02 -15.77
N ALA A 218 -17.05 17.28 -15.60
CA ALA A 218 -17.90 18.44 -15.81
C ALA A 218 -18.11 18.83 -17.29
N GLY A 219 -17.21 18.38 -18.19
CA GLY A 219 -17.22 18.70 -19.61
C GLY A 219 -17.97 17.71 -20.52
N GLN A 220 -18.52 16.60 -19.98
CA GLN A 220 -19.27 15.63 -20.79
C GLN A 220 -20.77 15.83 -20.62
N THR A 221 -21.41 16.39 -21.64
CA THR A 221 -22.87 16.44 -21.76
C THR A 221 -23.46 15.02 -21.90
N PRO A 222 -24.72 14.78 -21.47
CA PRO A 222 -25.35 13.46 -21.47
C PRO A 222 -25.46 12.75 -22.83
N ALA A 223 -25.31 13.49 -23.94
CA ALA A 223 -25.43 12.97 -25.29
C ALA A 223 -24.21 12.17 -25.81
N GLN A 224 -23.06 12.18 -25.11
CA GLN A 224 -21.85 11.48 -25.53
C GLN A 224 -21.63 10.10 -24.85
N ARG A 225 -22.59 9.64 -24.04
CA ARG A 225 -22.51 8.35 -23.35
C ARG A 225 -23.08 7.16 -24.15
N GLU A 226 -23.63 7.39 -25.33
CA GLU A 226 -24.38 6.36 -26.10
C GLU A 226 -23.64 5.75 -27.30
N SER A 227 -22.38 6.07 -27.53
CA SER A 227 -21.63 5.54 -28.67
C SER A 227 -20.42 4.67 -28.26
N ALA A 228 -20.67 3.58 -27.53
CA ALA A 228 -19.69 2.49 -27.46
C ALA A 228 -20.14 1.38 -28.42
N PRO A 229 -19.30 0.85 -29.31
CA PRO A 229 -19.71 -0.17 -30.27
C PRO A 229 -19.97 -1.49 -29.54
N LYS A 230 -21.20 -1.99 -29.68
CA LYS A 230 -21.58 -3.36 -29.30
C LYS A 230 -20.81 -4.32 -30.19
N SER A 231 -19.95 -5.15 -29.63
CA SER A 231 -19.33 -6.27 -30.32
C SER A 231 -20.42 -7.25 -30.74
N ARG A 232 -20.51 -7.48 -32.04
CA ARG A 232 -21.39 -8.43 -32.70
C ARG A 232 -20.91 -9.87 -32.38
N ALA A 233 -21.67 -10.60 -31.61
CA ALA A 233 -21.60 -12.04 -31.59
C ALA A 233 -22.21 -12.56 -32.90
N GLY A 234 -21.37 -13.09 -33.79
CA GLY A 234 -21.80 -13.86 -34.96
C GLY A 234 -21.91 -15.31 -34.57
N ALA A 235 -23.13 -15.80 -34.49
CA ALA A 235 -23.43 -17.22 -34.57
C ALA A 235 -23.44 -17.61 -36.05
N GLU A 236 -22.66 -18.62 -36.42
CA GLU A 236 -22.95 -19.44 -37.60
C GLU A 236 -22.86 -20.91 -37.19
N ALA A 237 -24.03 -21.51 -37.15
CA ALA A 237 -24.24 -22.94 -37.31
C ALA A 237 -24.20 -23.29 -38.79
N ILE A 238 -23.53 -24.34 -39.17
CA ILE A 238 -23.90 -25.19 -40.33
C ILE A 238 -23.06 -26.48 -40.29
N GLY A 239 -23.74 -27.62 -40.45
CA GLY A 239 -23.31 -28.86 -41.09
C GLY A 239 -22.87 -30.00 -40.20
#